data_0c97e75bd1617e0e07e41fe92e1b1c76
#
_entry.id   0c97e75bd1617e0e07e41fe92e1b1c76
#
_cell.length_a   1.000
_cell.length_b   1.000
_cell.length_c   1.000
_cell.angle_alpha   90.00
_cell.angle_beta   90.00
_cell.angle_gamma   90.00
#
_symmetry.space_group_name_H-M   'P 1'
#
loop_
_entity.id
_entity.type
_entity.pdbx_description
1 polymer ?
#
loop_
_entity_poly.entity_id
_entity_poly.type
_entity_poly.pdbx_seq_one_letter_code
_entity_poly.pdbx_strand_id
1 'polypeptide(L)'
;MKRYLRAALAALMMLCLTLSGALAQGERDQLYRLMTEDRARYGKPALVLDAQLCRLAQEKAEDMRDHNYCAHVSPRLGNARQLLTDRGVSFKGVGENIARSRDVAHSHAAFLSSWGHRINELSGSWTHVGIGVAVTKSGFVYVCEVFVRR
;
A
#
# COMPACT_ATOMS: atom_id res chain seq x y z
N MET A 1 -4.06 42.42 4.68
CA MET A 1 -4.31 41.41 5.72
C MET A 1 -4.86 40.09 5.14
N LYS A 2 -6.03 40.07 4.48
CA LYS A 2 -6.67 38.83 3.95
C LYS A 2 -5.83 38.06 2.90
N ARG A 3 -5.00 38.73 2.10
CA ARG A 3 -4.14 38.07 1.09
C ARG A 3 -2.98 37.29 1.74
N TYR A 4 -2.33 37.81 2.75
CA TYR A 4 -1.26 37.16 3.50
C TYR A 4 -1.76 35.96 4.31
N LEU A 5 -2.97 36.08 4.89
CA LEU A 5 -3.60 34.97 5.61
C LEU A 5 -3.91 33.78 4.68
N ARG A 6 -4.42 34.05 3.48
CA ARG A 6 -4.67 33.01 2.47
C ARG A 6 -3.38 32.35 1.98
N ALA A 7 -2.30 33.12 1.76
CA ALA A 7 -1.00 32.58 1.36
C ALA A 7 -0.38 31.73 2.48
N ALA A 8 -0.47 32.16 3.74
CA ALA A 8 0.01 31.39 4.89
C ALA A 8 -0.76 30.07 5.06
N LEU A 9 -2.09 30.09 4.87
CA LEU A 9 -2.95 28.91 4.96
C LEU A 9 -2.61 27.91 3.84
N ALA A 10 -2.40 28.40 2.62
CA ALA A 10 -2.00 27.55 1.48
C ALA A 10 -0.61 26.93 1.69
N ALA A 11 0.35 27.68 2.21
CA ALA A 11 1.69 27.18 2.53
C ALA A 11 1.66 26.13 3.63
N LEU A 12 0.85 26.32 4.68
CA LEU A 12 0.68 25.34 5.74
C LEU A 12 0.01 24.06 5.24
N MET A 13 -0.98 24.18 4.35
CA MET A 13 -1.65 23.02 3.75
C MET A 13 -0.68 22.24 2.83
N MET A 14 0.14 22.92 2.04
CA MET A 14 1.19 22.27 1.24
C MET A 14 2.22 21.55 2.13
N LEU A 15 2.65 22.16 3.22
CA LEU A 15 3.59 21.55 4.16
C LEU A 15 3.01 20.28 4.80
N CYS A 16 1.74 20.30 5.19
CA CYS A 16 1.06 19.11 5.73
C CYS A 16 0.97 17.97 4.68
N LEU A 17 0.69 18.29 3.42
CA LEU A 17 0.60 17.30 2.35
C LEU A 17 1.96 16.65 2.06
N THR A 18 3.05 17.42 2.04
CA THR A 18 4.40 16.88 1.83
C THR A 18 4.86 16.01 3.00
N LEU A 19 4.55 16.39 4.23
CA LEU A 19 4.90 15.61 5.42
C LEU A 19 4.14 14.27 5.46
N SER A 20 2.85 14.28 5.15
CA SER A 20 2.04 13.05 5.08
C SER A 20 2.53 12.10 3.98
N GLY A 21 2.93 12.64 2.83
CA GLY A 21 3.52 11.86 1.75
C GLY A 21 4.86 11.23 2.13
N ALA A 22 5.72 11.95 2.84
CA ALA A 22 7.01 11.46 3.30
C ALA A 22 6.86 10.34 4.36
N LEU A 23 5.88 10.47 5.27
CA LEU A 23 5.57 9.41 6.25
C LEU A 23 5.08 8.14 5.55
N ALA A 24 4.13 8.23 4.65
CA ALA A 24 3.62 7.10 3.88
C ALA A 24 4.73 6.42 3.04
N GLN A 25 5.67 7.20 2.51
CA GLN A 25 6.85 6.69 1.81
C GLN A 25 7.75 5.88 2.76
N GLY A 26 8.06 6.39 3.93
CA GLY A 26 8.88 5.70 4.93
C GLY A 26 8.25 4.38 5.40
N GLU A 27 6.94 4.37 5.65
CA GLU A 27 6.18 3.17 6.02
C GLU A 27 6.17 2.11 4.89
N ARG A 28 6.00 2.54 3.63
CA ARG A 28 6.09 1.66 2.47
C ARG A 28 7.47 1.02 2.35
N ASP A 29 8.53 1.82 2.48
CA ASP A 29 9.90 1.37 2.34
C ASP A 29 10.28 0.39 3.46
N GLN A 30 9.77 0.60 4.67
CA GLN A 30 9.89 -0.35 5.78
C GLN A 30 9.19 -1.68 5.47
N LEU A 31 7.96 -1.64 4.99
CA LEU A 31 7.18 -2.84 4.67
C LEU A 31 7.84 -3.66 3.54
N TYR A 32 8.30 -2.99 2.48
CA TYR A 32 9.03 -3.64 1.39
C TYR A 32 10.34 -4.30 1.87
N ARG A 33 11.06 -3.66 2.78
CA ARG A 33 12.27 -4.26 3.36
C ARG A 33 11.94 -5.53 4.16
N LEU A 34 10.93 -5.48 5.04
CA LEU A 34 10.48 -6.63 5.83
C LEU A 34 10.07 -7.80 4.92
N MET A 35 9.27 -7.53 3.90
CA MET A 35 8.89 -8.52 2.90
C MET A 35 10.11 -9.12 2.20
N THR A 36 11.06 -8.30 1.78
CA THR A 36 12.28 -8.75 1.06
C THR A 36 13.15 -9.62 1.95
N GLU A 37 13.33 -9.25 3.23
CA GLU A 37 14.08 -10.02 4.22
C GLU A 37 13.46 -11.40 4.46
N ASP A 38 12.14 -11.48 4.62
CA ASP A 38 11.47 -12.76 4.83
C ASP A 38 11.44 -13.59 3.55
N ARG A 39 11.23 -13.00 2.39
CA ARG A 39 11.35 -13.74 1.12
C ARG A 39 12.73 -14.37 0.97
N ALA A 40 13.81 -13.63 1.27
CA ALA A 40 15.18 -14.17 1.26
C ALA A 40 15.34 -15.31 2.27
N ARG A 41 14.83 -15.16 3.50
CA ARG A 41 14.86 -16.20 4.55
C ARG A 41 14.16 -17.50 4.13
N TYR A 42 13.09 -17.38 3.34
CA TYR A 42 12.35 -18.53 2.79
C TYR A 42 12.82 -18.96 1.39
N GLY A 43 13.98 -18.49 0.94
CA GLY A 43 14.56 -18.87 -0.37
C GLY A 43 13.73 -18.42 -1.56
N LYS A 44 13.00 -17.31 -1.43
CA LYS A 44 12.19 -16.73 -2.51
C LYS A 44 12.90 -15.53 -3.14
N PRO A 45 12.80 -15.34 -4.46
CA PRO A 45 13.40 -14.18 -5.11
C PRO A 45 12.72 -12.88 -4.62
N ALA A 46 13.50 -11.80 -4.54
CA ALA A 46 12.95 -10.48 -4.28
C ALA A 46 11.96 -10.08 -5.39
N LEU A 47 10.91 -9.37 -5.02
CA LEU A 47 9.96 -8.78 -5.97
C LEU A 47 10.47 -7.42 -6.45
N VAL A 48 10.15 -7.07 -7.68
CA VAL A 48 10.39 -5.71 -8.18
C VAL A 48 9.34 -4.78 -7.58
N LEU A 49 9.77 -3.77 -6.84
CA LEU A 49 8.88 -2.70 -6.36
C LEU A 49 8.51 -1.81 -7.55
N ASP A 50 7.28 -1.92 -8.02
CA ASP A 50 6.81 -1.24 -9.23
C ASP A 50 6.09 0.06 -8.88
N ALA A 51 6.56 1.18 -9.43
CA ALA A 51 6.03 2.49 -9.11
C ALA A 51 4.55 2.68 -9.53
N GLN A 52 4.11 2.06 -10.63
CA GLN A 52 2.70 2.13 -11.05
C GLN A 52 1.83 1.33 -10.09
N LEU A 53 2.24 0.11 -9.72
CA LEU A 53 1.53 -0.70 -8.74
C LEU A 53 1.49 -0.02 -7.36
N CYS A 54 2.57 0.65 -6.95
CA CYS A 54 2.59 1.42 -5.69
C CYS A 54 1.55 2.56 -5.71
N ARG A 55 1.39 3.27 -6.82
CA ARG A 55 0.34 4.30 -6.93
C ARG A 55 -1.06 3.71 -6.78
N LEU A 56 -1.33 2.56 -7.41
CA LEU A 56 -2.64 1.91 -7.34
C LEU A 56 -2.91 1.31 -5.94
N ALA A 57 -1.91 0.70 -5.33
CA ALA A 57 -2.00 0.22 -3.95
C ALA A 57 -2.20 1.39 -2.96
N GLN A 58 -1.56 2.53 -3.20
CA GLN A 58 -1.74 3.74 -2.39
C GLN A 58 -3.17 4.28 -2.52
N GLU A 59 -3.72 4.37 -3.74
CA GLU A 59 -5.11 4.75 -4.00
C GLU A 59 -6.08 3.85 -3.23
N LYS A 60 -5.84 2.54 -3.21
CA LYS A 60 -6.65 1.59 -2.45
C LYS A 60 -6.52 1.78 -0.93
N ALA A 61 -5.31 1.98 -0.43
CA ALA A 61 -5.07 2.20 1.01
C ALA A 61 -5.75 3.51 1.49
N GLU A 62 -5.66 4.57 0.71
CA GLU A 62 -6.33 5.84 0.98
C GLU A 62 -7.85 5.72 0.92
N ASP A 63 -8.38 5.00 -0.06
CA ASP A 63 -9.82 4.73 -0.18
C ASP A 63 -10.34 3.98 1.05
N MET A 64 -9.63 2.98 1.53
CA MET A 64 -9.99 2.24 2.75
C MET A 64 -9.96 3.15 3.99
N ARG A 65 -8.92 3.99 4.13
CA ARG A 65 -8.78 4.94 5.24
C ARG A 65 -9.89 5.98 5.24
N ASP A 66 -10.11 6.61 4.10
CA ASP A 66 -11.00 7.79 4.00
C ASP A 66 -12.47 7.41 4.13
N HIS A 67 -12.81 6.16 3.84
CA HIS A 67 -14.16 5.63 3.98
C HIS A 67 -14.31 4.58 5.10
N ASN A 68 -13.27 4.45 5.95
CA ASN A 68 -13.25 3.64 7.15
C ASN A 68 -13.72 2.18 6.93
N TYR A 69 -13.14 1.49 5.96
CA TYR A 69 -13.38 0.07 5.72
C TYR A 69 -12.06 -0.66 5.43
N CYS A 70 -12.05 -1.99 5.57
CA CYS A 70 -10.93 -2.84 5.16
C CYS A 70 -11.49 -4.07 4.47
N ALA A 71 -11.56 -4.03 3.13
CA ALA A 71 -12.11 -5.11 2.31
C ALA A 71 -11.46 -5.12 0.92
N HIS A 72 -11.34 -6.32 0.32
CA HIS A 72 -10.74 -6.51 -1.00
C HIS A 72 -11.52 -5.80 -2.11
N VAL A 73 -12.84 -5.74 -2.01
CA VAL A 73 -13.68 -5.05 -2.99
C VAL A 73 -14.02 -3.65 -2.48
N SER A 74 -13.60 -2.64 -3.22
CA SER A 74 -14.01 -1.25 -3.01
C SER A 74 -15.28 -0.96 -3.79
N PRO A 75 -16.27 -0.27 -3.20
CA PRO A 75 -17.44 0.23 -3.96
C PRO A 75 -17.07 1.21 -5.09
N ARG A 76 -15.89 1.84 -5.02
CA ARG A 76 -15.41 2.86 -5.97
C ARG A 76 -14.36 2.33 -6.96
N LEU A 77 -13.48 1.43 -6.50
CA LEU A 77 -12.32 0.97 -7.27
C LEU A 77 -12.46 -0.49 -7.76
N GLY A 78 -13.51 -1.18 -7.32
CA GLY A 78 -13.64 -2.62 -7.54
C GLY A 78 -12.60 -3.43 -6.74
N ASN A 79 -12.29 -4.62 -7.21
CA ASN A 79 -11.21 -5.46 -6.66
C ASN A 79 -9.86 -5.13 -7.34
N ALA A 80 -8.76 -5.70 -6.83
CA ALA A 80 -7.43 -5.43 -7.37
C ALA A 80 -7.33 -5.73 -8.87
N ARG A 81 -7.95 -6.80 -9.37
CA ARG A 81 -7.96 -7.14 -10.80
C ARG A 81 -8.65 -6.05 -11.63
N GLN A 82 -9.82 -5.58 -11.20
CA GLN A 82 -10.57 -4.52 -11.86
C GLN A 82 -9.75 -3.22 -11.88
N LEU A 83 -9.23 -2.82 -10.71
CA LEU A 83 -8.40 -1.62 -10.59
C LEU A 83 -7.21 -1.63 -11.55
N LEU A 84 -6.47 -2.75 -11.64
CA LEU A 84 -5.34 -2.87 -12.55
C LEU A 84 -5.78 -2.82 -14.03
N THR A 85 -6.86 -3.52 -14.38
CA THR A 85 -7.40 -3.54 -15.74
C THR A 85 -7.83 -2.15 -16.18
N ASP A 86 -8.57 -1.43 -15.34
CA ASP A 86 -9.09 -0.08 -15.63
C ASP A 86 -7.95 0.95 -15.80
N ARG A 87 -6.78 0.67 -15.22
CA ARG A 87 -5.58 1.52 -15.31
C ARG A 87 -4.57 1.02 -16.35
N GLY A 88 -4.95 0.07 -17.21
CA GLY A 88 -4.14 -0.42 -18.32
C GLY A 88 -2.89 -1.20 -17.89
N VAL A 89 -2.88 -1.79 -16.70
CA VAL A 89 -1.77 -2.64 -16.24
C VAL A 89 -1.93 -4.04 -16.80
N SER A 90 -0.92 -4.52 -17.54
CA SER A 90 -0.86 -5.91 -18.01
C SER A 90 -0.36 -6.85 -16.93
N PHE A 91 -1.03 -8.02 -16.78
CA PHE A 91 -0.65 -9.05 -15.82
C PHE A 91 -1.15 -10.43 -16.26
N LYS A 92 -0.45 -11.48 -15.84
CA LYS A 92 -0.88 -12.89 -15.95
C LYS A 92 -1.53 -13.41 -14.67
N GLY A 93 -1.23 -12.77 -13.54
CA GLY A 93 -1.81 -13.08 -12.25
C GLY A 93 -1.77 -11.88 -11.33
N VAL A 94 -2.73 -11.78 -10.41
CA VAL A 94 -2.83 -10.73 -9.40
C VAL A 94 -3.23 -11.34 -8.07
N GLY A 95 -2.58 -10.88 -6.99
CA GLY A 95 -2.93 -11.14 -5.60
C GLY A 95 -2.98 -9.84 -4.82
N GLU A 96 -3.65 -9.85 -3.69
CA GLU A 96 -3.77 -8.69 -2.83
C GLU A 96 -3.73 -9.11 -1.36
N ASN A 97 -2.97 -8.38 -0.56
CA ASN A 97 -3.07 -8.39 0.90
C ASN A 97 -3.52 -7.00 1.36
N ILE A 98 -4.43 -6.96 2.30
CA ILE A 98 -4.88 -5.72 2.93
C ILE A 98 -4.92 -5.88 4.45
N ALA A 99 -4.62 -4.81 5.17
CA ALA A 99 -4.73 -4.75 6.61
C ALA A 99 -5.09 -3.36 7.11
N ARG A 100 -5.71 -3.32 8.29
CA ARG A 100 -5.75 -2.15 9.16
C ARG A 100 -5.09 -2.54 10.48
N SER A 101 -4.03 -1.85 10.85
CA SER A 101 -3.27 -2.16 12.07
C SER A 101 -2.65 -0.92 12.71
N ARG A 102 -1.96 -1.10 13.84
CA ARG A 102 -1.30 0.01 14.54
C ARG A 102 -0.06 0.54 13.82
N ASP A 103 0.64 -0.31 13.04
CA ASP A 103 1.82 0.04 12.25
C ASP A 103 2.08 -1.02 11.17
N VAL A 104 3.01 -0.76 10.25
CA VAL A 104 3.32 -1.67 9.13
C VAL A 104 4.03 -2.95 9.56
N ALA A 105 4.79 -2.93 10.65
CA ALA A 105 5.45 -4.13 11.17
C ALA A 105 4.40 -5.13 11.68
N HIS A 106 3.33 -4.64 12.34
CA HIS A 106 2.19 -5.47 12.73
C HIS A 106 1.41 -6.00 11.54
N SER A 107 1.21 -5.18 10.49
CA SER A 107 0.59 -5.64 9.25
C SER A 107 1.38 -6.80 8.64
N HIS A 108 2.69 -6.65 8.52
CA HIS A 108 3.57 -7.68 7.98
C HIS A 108 3.55 -8.98 8.81
N ALA A 109 3.67 -8.87 10.12
CA ALA A 109 3.57 -10.02 11.02
C ALA A 109 2.21 -10.73 10.91
N ALA A 110 1.11 -9.97 10.78
CA ALA A 110 -0.23 -10.52 10.56
C ALA A 110 -0.34 -11.23 9.21
N PHE A 111 0.23 -10.67 8.14
CA PHE A 111 0.25 -11.31 6.83
C PHE A 111 1.01 -12.65 6.87
N LEU A 112 2.17 -12.70 7.50
CA LEU A 112 2.93 -13.94 7.63
C LEU A 112 2.25 -14.99 8.52
N SER A 113 1.49 -14.59 9.52
CA SER A 113 0.76 -15.51 10.42
C SER A 113 -0.54 -16.04 9.82
N SER A 114 -1.13 -15.34 8.86
CA SER A 114 -2.35 -15.74 8.16
C SER A 114 -2.03 -16.55 6.91
N TRP A 115 -2.50 -17.79 6.82
CA TRP A 115 -2.20 -18.67 5.68
C TRP A 115 -2.56 -18.05 4.33
N GLY A 116 -3.72 -17.41 4.21
CA GLY A 116 -4.18 -16.77 2.98
C GLY A 116 -3.30 -15.60 2.52
N HIS A 117 -2.84 -14.77 3.46
CA HIS A 117 -1.95 -13.65 3.15
C HIS A 117 -0.50 -14.11 2.93
N ARG A 118 -0.05 -15.09 3.74
CA ARG A 118 1.30 -15.66 3.65
C ARG A 118 1.58 -16.29 2.29
N ILE A 119 0.59 -16.89 1.63
CA ILE A 119 0.74 -17.41 0.27
C ILE A 119 1.16 -16.28 -0.68
N ASN A 120 0.58 -15.10 -0.58
CA ASN A 120 0.99 -13.94 -1.39
C ASN A 120 2.40 -13.47 -1.02
N GLU A 121 2.70 -13.33 0.28
CA GLU A 121 4.03 -12.91 0.75
C GLU A 121 5.16 -13.80 0.23
N LEU A 122 4.96 -15.11 0.20
CA LEU A 122 6.02 -16.10 -0.04
C LEU A 122 5.89 -16.86 -1.35
N SER A 123 4.90 -16.55 -2.20
CA SER A 123 4.81 -17.20 -3.51
C SER A 123 6.00 -16.83 -4.40
N GLY A 124 6.65 -17.86 -4.98
CA GLY A 124 7.67 -17.69 -6.00
C GLY A 124 7.13 -17.33 -7.40
N SER A 125 5.81 -17.32 -7.58
CA SER A 125 5.20 -17.00 -8.88
C SER A 125 5.05 -15.51 -9.15
N TRP A 126 5.10 -14.68 -8.12
CA TRP A 126 5.04 -13.23 -8.28
C TRP A 126 6.36 -12.67 -8.80
N THR A 127 6.29 -11.62 -9.61
CA THR A 127 7.45 -10.91 -10.17
C THR A 127 7.55 -9.47 -9.68
N HIS A 128 6.41 -8.83 -9.41
CA HIS A 128 6.32 -7.43 -9.03
C HIS A 128 5.38 -7.26 -7.85
N VAL A 129 5.61 -6.20 -7.09
CA VAL A 129 4.72 -5.77 -6.00
C VAL A 129 4.53 -4.25 -6.02
N GLY A 130 3.32 -3.83 -5.70
CA GLY A 130 3.03 -2.45 -5.32
C GLY A 130 2.56 -2.39 -3.88
N ILE A 131 3.04 -1.44 -3.13
CA ILE A 131 2.71 -1.25 -1.71
C ILE A 131 2.16 0.16 -1.51
N GLY A 132 1.01 0.25 -0.85
CA GLY A 132 0.38 1.48 -0.43
C GLY A 132 0.13 1.48 1.07
N VAL A 133 0.41 2.61 1.71
CA VAL A 133 0.18 2.82 3.15
C VAL A 133 -0.50 4.15 3.36
N ALA A 134 -1.65 4.14 4.05
CA ALA A 134 -2.38 5.35 4.42
C ALA A 134 -2.50 5.44 5.94
N VAL A 135 -1.91 6.49 6.50
CA VAL A 135 -1.88 6.72 7.95
C VAL A 135 -3.10 7.54 8.38
N THR A 136 -3.76 7.11 9.45
CA THR A 136 -4.86 7.87 10.08
C THR A 136 -4.34 8.94 11.02
N LYS A 137 -5.19 9.90 11.40
CA LYS A 137 -4.85 10.92 12.42
C LYS A 137 -4.51 10.32 13.78
N SER A 138 -5.01 9.12 14.09
CA SER A 138 -4.72 8.39 15.34
C SER A 138 -3.49 7.49 15.25
N GLY A 139 -2.75 7.52 14.12
CA GLY A 139 -1.53 6.73 13.92
C GLY A 139 -1.75 5.30 13.41
N PHE A 140 -3.00 4.84 13.25
CA PHE A 140 -3.25 3.55 12.60
C PHE A 140 -2.92 3.63 11.11
N VAL A 141 -2.53 2.48 10.55
CA VAL A 141 -2.23 2.35 9.12
C VAL A 141 -3.27 1.47 8.41
N TYR A 142 -3.61 1.85 7.19
CA TYR A 142 -4.24 0.99 6.21
C TYR A 142 -3.20 0.60 5.19
N VAL A 143 -3.03 -0.70 4.97
CA VAL A 143 -2.01 -1.27 4.07
C VAL A 143 -2.72 -1.97 2.92
N CYS A 144 -2.19 -1.78 1.72
CA CYS A 144 -2.52 -2.58 0.55
C CYS A 144 -1.23 -3.02 -0.13
N GLU A 145 -1.09 -4.31 -0.38
CA GLU A 145 -0.05 -4.92 -1.19
C GLU A 145 -0.69 -5.56 -2.41
N VAL A 146 -0.26 -5.16 -3.60
CA VAL A 146 -0.73 -5.73 -4.87
C VAL A 146 0.41 -6.51 -5.50
N PHE A 147 0.25 -7.83 -5.59
CA PHE A 147 1.21 -8.74 -6.19
C PHE A 147 0.84 -9.00 -7.65
N VAL A 148 1.82 -8.95 -8.53
CA VAL A 148 1.61 -9.17 -9.96
C VAL A 148 2.62 -10.17 -10.51
N ARG A 149 2.11 -11.08 -11.34
CA ARG A 149 2.92 -11.90 -12.24
C ARG A 149 2.82 -11.31 -13.65
N ARG A 150 3.93 -10.90 -14.19
CA ARG A 150 4.07 -10.47 -15.60
C ARG A 150 4.63 -11.58 -16.47
#